data_a913a9c64800c0f9bf599879180f2c65
#
_entry.id   a913a9c64800c0f9bf599879180f2c65
#
_cell.length_a   1.000
_cell.length_b   1.000
_cell.length_c   1.000
_cell.angle_alpha   90.00
_cell.angle_beta   90.00
_cell.angle_gamma   90.00
#
_symmetry.space_group_name_H-M   'P 1'
#
loop_
_entity.id
_entity.type
_entity.pdbx_description
1 polymer ?
#
loop_
_entity_poly.entity_id
_entity_poly.type
_entity_poly.pdbx_seq_one_letter_code
_entity_poly.pdbx_strand_id
1 'polypeptide(L)'
;MQELLPRTLDVEAFLRDGLAVKAHLSAYLAVPLAEVERRLARSTEDLAALHPGAFQPDDATGFYEDTVGTGHLLELAAWHLSSADYIADTLRLQRQFARGRVLDFGGGIGSHALSAAALPEVEHVWFVDLNPHNRAFVAQRAEALGLSSRLSVHRDLNSCGDVRFDTVVCLDVLEHLPDPSAQLEEFHGLLSEDGTALLNWYFFKGHQGEYPFHFDDPALVERFFRTLQQHFLELISSEFLQPAFEEMTPCLRKILFEF
;
A
#
# COMPACT_ATOMS: atom_id res chain seq x y z
N MET A 1 20.48 8.34 30.21
CA MET A 1 20.07 8.52 28.79
C MET A 1 20.22 7.14 28.16
N GLN A 2 19.14 6.35 28.14
CA GLN A 2 19.15 5.06 27.44
C GLN A 2 19.19 5.39 25.94
N GLU A 3 20.28 4.99 25.26
CA GLU A 3 20.32 4.91 23.81
C GLU A 3 19.20 3.97 23.38
N LEU A 4 18.15 4.55 22.83
CA LEU A 4 17.15 3.79 22.07
C LEU A 4 17.87 3.25 20.83
N LEU A 5 18.32 1.99 20.90
CA LEU A 5 18.71 1.24 19.70
C LEU A 5 17.59 1.41 18.66
N PRO A 6 17.91 1.67 17.39
CA PRO A 6 16.91 1.79 16.36
C PRO A 6 16.07 0.49 16.38
N ARG A 7 14.76 0.65 16.59
CA ARG A 7 13.83 -0.48 16.48
C ARG A 7 13.95 -1.00 15.05
N THR A 8 14.33 -2.26 14.91
CA THR A 8 14.22 -2.94 13.61
C THR A 8 12.75 -2.91 13.20
N LEU A 9 12.45 -2.27 12.08
CA LEU A 9 11.11 -2.23 11.50
C LEU A 9 10.96 -3.41 10.53
N ASP A 10 11.09 -4.60 11.07
CA ASP A 10 11.02 -5.87 10.35
C ASP A 10 9.62 -6.51 10.44
N VAL A 11 9.48 -7.64 9.80
CA VAL A 11 8.24 -8.42 9.78
C VAL A 11 7.78 -8.79 11.19
N GLU A 12 8.70 -9.13 12.11
CA GLU A 12 8.37 -9.47 13.49
C GLU A 12 7.83 -8.26 14.26
N ALA A 13 8.36 -7.07 14.00
CA ALA A 13 7.82 -5.83 14.55
C ALA A 13 6.42 -5.54 14.02
N PHE A 14 6.18 -5.84 12.74
CA PHE A 14 4.86 -5.69 12.14
C PHE A 14 3.86 -6.71 12.74
N LEU A 15 4.21 -7.99 12.79
CA LEU A 15 3.34 -9.04 13.35
C LEU A 15 2.97 -8.78 14.82
N ARG A 16 3.86 -8.16 15.58
CA ARG A 16 3.62 -7.85 16.98
C ARG A 16 2.57 -6.76 17.19
N ASP A 17 2.62 -5.65 16.43
CA ASP A 17 1.79 -4.48 16.68
C ASP A 17 1.57 -3.57 15.46
N GLY A 18 1.76 -4.06 14.24
CA GLY A 18 1.63 -3.27 13.00
C GLY A 18 2.60 -2.08 12.93
N LEU A 19 3.82 -2.22 13.45
CA LEU A 19 4.80 -1.13 13.64
C LEU A 19 4.23 -0.03 14.55
N ALA A 20 3.62 -0.42 15.65
CA ALA A 20 2.99 0.46 16.65
C ALA A 20 1.84 1.34 16.09
N VAL A 21 1.10 0.84 15.08
CA VAL A 21 0.10 1.63 14.36
C VAL A 21 -0.98 2.22 15.27
N LYS A 22 -1.47 1.47 16.27
CA LYS A 22 -2.50 1.96 17.20
C LYS A 22 -1.99 3.14 18.05
N ALA A 23 -0.74 3.08 18.52
CA ALA A 23 -0.13 4.16 19.28
C ALA A 23 0.06 5.41 18.42
N HIS A 24 0.50 5.23 17.17
CA HIS A 24 0.63 6.33 16.22
C HIS A 24 -0.73 6.95 15.85
N LEU A 25 -1.79 6.13 15.66
CA LEU A 25 -3.15 6.63 15.45
C LEU A 25 -3.66 7.42 16.65
N SER A 26 -3.42 6.93 17.87
CA SER A 26 -3.80 7.65 19.11
C SER A 26 -3.13 9.04 19.18
N ALA A 27 -1.86 9.12 18.82
CA ALA A 27 -1.13 10.38 18.78
C ALA A 27 -1.62 11.32 17.66
N TYR A 28 -1.82 10.77 16.44
CA TYR A 28 -2.27 11.55 15.28
C TYR A 28 -3.69 12.11 15.45
N LEU A 29 -4.60 11.27 15.92
CA LEU A 29 -6.00 11.66 16.12
C LEU A 29 -6.24 12.41 17.45
N ALA A 30 -5.22 12.52 18.29
CA ALA A 30 -5.29 13.10 19.64
C ALA A 30 -6.41 12.49 20.51
N VAL A 31 -6.56 11.16 20.45
CA VAL A 31 -7.56 10.41 21.23
C VAL A 31 -6.91 9.28 22.03
N PRO A 32 -7.52 8.84 23.16
CA PRO A 32 -7.02 7.70 23.92
C PRO A 32 -7.00 6.41 23.08
N LEU A 33 -6.10 5.47 23.42
CA LEU A 33 -5.96 4.18 22.73
C LEU A 33 -7.27 3.39 22.70
N ALA A 34 -8.05 3.39 23.79
CA ALA A 34 -9.36 2.72 23.85
C ALA A 34 -10.35 3.29 22.81
N GLU A 35 -10.26 4.59 22.50
CA GLU A 35 -11.09 5.21 21.47
C GLU A 35 -10.61 4.80 20.06
N VAL A 36 -9.30 4.67 19.84
CA VAL A 36 -8.76 4.10 18.59
C VAL A 36 -9.32 2.70 18.37
N GLU A 37 -9.23 1.82 19.37
CA GLU A 37 -9.73 0.44 19.29
C GLU A 37 -11.23 0.37 18.98
N ARG A 38 -12.01 1.25 19.61
CA ARG A 38 -13.45 1.35 19.35
C ARG A 38 -13.73 1.77 17.88
N ARG A 39 -12.97 2.71 17.35
CA ARG A 39 -13.11 3.17 15.95
C ARG A 39 -12.64 2.12 14.95
N LEU A 40 -11.54 1.43 15.22
CA LEU A 40 -11.05 0.34 14.36
C LEU A 40 -12.11 -0.75 14.16
N ALA A 41 -12.85 -1.10 15.24
CA ALA A 41 -13.87 -2.15 15.18
C ALA A 41 -15.06 -1.82 14.26
N ARG A 42 -15.23 -0.57 13.84
CA ARG A 42 -16.34 -0.10 13.00
C ARG A 42 -15.89 0.52 11.69
N SER A 43 -14.59 0.59 11.47
CA SER A 43 -14.00 1.40 10.38
C SER A 43 -14.48 0.99 8.99
N THR A 44 -14.64 -0.30 8.72
CA THR A 44 -15.12 -0.81 7.42
C THR A 44 -16.58 -0.39 7.16
N GLU A 45 -17.45 -0.50 8.16
CA GLU A 45 -18.85 -0.07 8.06
C GLU A 45 -18.95 1.46 7.89
N ASP A 46 -18.17 2.19 8.67
CA ASP A 46 -18.15 3.66 8.64
C ASP A 46 -17.62 4.16 7.27
N LEU A 47 -16.61 3.50 6.67
CA LEU A 47 -16.10 3.84 5.34
C LEU A 47 -17.12 3.52 4.23
N ALA A 48 -17.72 2.32 4.26
CA ALA A 48 -18.72 1.91 3.28
C ALA A 48 -19.93 2.87 3.26
N ALA A 49 -20.30 3.44 4.40
CA ALA A 49 -21.40 4.39 4.51
C ALA A 49 -21.13 5.73 3.82
N LEU A 50 -19.87 6.08 3.51
CA LEU A 50 -19.52 7.34 2.84
C LEU A 50 -19.92 7.35 1.36
N HIS A 51 -20.08 6.19 0.73
CA HIS A 51 -20.49 6.06 -0.67
C HIS A 51 -21.58 4.99 -0.81
N PRO A 52 -22.85 5.31 -0.53
CA PRO A 52 -23.94 4.33 -0.49
C PRO A 52 -24.39 3.82 -1.87
N GLY A 53 -23.85 4.39 -2.97
CA GLY A 53 -24.18 4.03 -4.36
C GLY A 53 -23.16 3.10 -5.00
N ALA A 54 -23.36 2.80 -6.28
CA ALA A 54 -22.37 2.10 -7.08
C ALA A 54 -21.15 2.98 -7.31
N PHE A 55 -19.98 2.52 -6.91
CA PHE A 55 -18.72 3.24 -7.07
C PHE A 55 -18.25 3.18 -8.54
N GLN A 56 -18.02 4.33 -9.14
CA GLN A 56 -17.60 4.45 -10.54
C GLN A 56 -16.15 4.94 -10.63
N PRO A 57 -15.43 4.66 -11.74
CA PRO A 57 -14.07 5.13 -11.93
C PRO A 57 -13.87 6.65 -11.75
N ASP A 58 -14.83 7.46 -12.19
CA ASP A 58 -14.78 8.92 -12.06
C ASP A 58 -14.91 9.39 -10.59
N ASP A 59 -15.44 8.57 -9.69
CA ASP A 59 -15.59 8.90 -8.27
C ASP A 59 -14.26 8.72 -7.50
N ALA A 60 -13.37 7.83 -7.97
CA ALA A 60 -12.25 7.32 -7.20
C ALA A 60 -11.32 8.43 -6.68
N THR A 61 -10.85 9.31 -7.55
CA THR A 61 -9.90 10.37 -7.14
C THR A 61 -10.49 11.27 -6.06
N GLY A 62 -11.70 11.81 -6.28
CA GLY A 62 -12.36 12.70 -5.31
C GLY A 62 -12.74 11.97 -4.02
N PHE A 63 -13.10 10.69 -4.11
CA PHE A 63 -13.41 9.87 -2.94
C PHE A 63 -12.19 9.71 -2.02
N TYR A 64 -11.07 9.25 -2.56
CA TYR A 64 -9.86 9.03 -1.77
C TYR A 64 -9.17 10.32 -1.34
N GLU A 65 -9.24 11.40 -2.12
CA GLU A 65 -8.62 12.68 -1.78
C GLU A 65 -9.43 13.49 -0.77
N ASP A 66 -10.76 13.61 -0.99
CA ASP A 66 -11.57 14.60 -0.30
C ASP A 66 -12.61 13.99 0.66
N THR A 67 -13.09 12.75 0.39
CA THR A 67 -14.27 12.22 1.09
C THR A 67 -13.92 11.32 2.27
N VAL A 68 -13.00 10.37 2.10
CA VAL A 68 -12.71 9.35 3.11
C VAL A 68 -12.05 9.91 4.39
N GLY A 69 -11.34 11.02 4.29
CA GLY A 69 -10.74 11.70 5.44
C GLY A 69 -9.86 10.78 6.30
N THR A 70 -9.96 10.94 7.63
CA THR A 70 -9.27 10.07 8.61
C THR A 70 -9.90 8.68 8.75
N GLY A 71 -11.09 8.46 8.20
CA GLY A 71 -11.77 7.16 8.19
C GLY A 71 -10.93 6.11 7.46
N HIS A 72 -10.26 6.51 6.38
CA HIS A 72 -9.38 5.64 5.61
C HIS A 72 -8.18 5.12 6.43
N LEU A 73 -7.58 5.96 7.28
CA LEU A 73 -6.51 5.51 8.19
C LEU A 73 -6.97 4.38 9.14
N LEU A 74 -8.19 4.51 9.65
CA LEU A 74 -8.76 3.54 10.59
C LEU A 74 -9.09 2.23 9.86
N GLU A 75 -9.70 2.32 8.69
CA GLU A 75 -10.03 1.15 7.88
C GLU A 75 -8.77 0.39 7.47
N LEU A 76 -7.77 1.05 6.88
CA LEU A 76 -6.50 0.44 6.50
C LEU A 76 -5.76 -0.15 7.70
N ALA A 77 -5.78 0.51 8.86
CA ALA A 77 -5.15 -0.02 10.07
C ALA A 77 -5.88 -1.26 10.59
N ALA A 78 -7.21 -1.28 10.57
CA ALA A 78 -8.01 -2.44 10.94
C ALA A 78 -7.73 -3.62 10.01
N TRP A 79 -7.70 -3.37 8.69
CA TRP A 79 -7.39 -4.38 7.69
C TRP A 79 -5.97 -4.94 7.83
N HIS A 80 -4.94 -4.09 7.96
CA HIS A 80 -3.56 -4.53 8.17
C HIS A 80 -3.39 -5.39 9.42
N LEU A 81 -4.09 -5.05 10.51
CA LEU A 81 -4.02 -5.82 11.76
C LEU A 81 -4.79 -7.14 11.68
N SER A 82 -5.92 -7.17 10.98
CA SER A 82 -6.73 -8.41 10.81
C SER A 82 -6.15 -9.34 9.76
N SER A 83 -5.38 -8.82 8.79
CA SER A 83 -4.71 -9.55 7.72
C SER A 83 -3.18 -9.59 7.92
N ALA A 84 -2.74 -9.68 9.19
CA ALA A 84 -1.33 -9.48 9.55
C ALA A 84 -0.38 -10.46 8.84
N ASP A 85 -0.76 -11.72 8.67
CA ASP A 85 0.05 -12.72 7.97
C ASP A 85 0.24 -12.37 6.49
N TYR A 86 -0.84 -11.92 5.84
CA TYR A 86 -0.80 -11.45 4.45
C TYR A 86 0.14 -10.26 4.27
N ILE A 87 0.00 -9.23 5.11
CA ILE A 87 0.89 -8.06 5.07
C ILE A 87 2.33 -8.45 5.41
N ALA A 88 2.53 -9.39 6.36
CA ALA A 88 3.85 -9.91 6.70
C ALA A 88 4.53 -10.58 5.49
N ASP A 89 3.78 -11.33 4.67
CA ASP A 89 4.31 -11.95 3.45
C ASP A 89 4.70 -10.92 2.40
N THR A 90 3.90 -9.88 2.20
CA THR A 90 4.27 -8.77 1.31
C THR A 90 5.49 -8.00 1.80
N LEU A 91 5.66 -7.83 3.12
CA LEU A 91 6.85 -7.24 3.71
C LEU A 91 8.11 -8.13 3.55
N ARG A 92 7.95 -9.47 3.65
CA ARG A 92 9.05 -10.42 3.36
C ARG A 92 9.50 -10.32 1.90
N LEU A 93 8.54 -10.26 0.98
CA LEU A 93 8.80 -10.08 -0.44
C LEU A 93 9.52 -8.75 -0.69
N GLN A 94 9.00 -7.66 -0.14
CA GLN A 94 9.62 -6.35 -0.24
C GLN A 94 11.06 -6.36 0.30
N ARG A 95 11.31 -6.95 1.45
CA ARG A 95 12.65 -7.06 2.03
C ARG A 95 13.64 -7.79 1.12
N GLN A 96 13.17 -8.74 0.32
CA GLN A 96 14.02 -9.49 -0.60
C GLN A 96 14.41 -8.68 -1.85
N PHE A 97 13.52 -7.79 -2.33
CA PHE A 97 13.67 -7.15 -3.63
C PHE A 97 13.83 -5.63 -3.58
N ALA A 98 13.37 -4.96 -2.52
CA ALA A 98 13.46 -3.50 -2.44
C ALA A 98 14.91 -3.04 -2.28
N ARG A 99 15.33 -2.12 -3.16
CA ARG A 99 16.67 -1.53 -3.16
C ARG A 99 16.65 -0.12 -3.77
N GLY A 100 17.69 0.64 -3.48
CA GLY A 100 17.93 1.95 -4.09
C GLY A 100 16.81 2.94 -3.81
N ARG A 101 16.32 3.57 -4.87
CA ARG A 101 15.22 4.54 -4.84
C ARG A 101 13.90 3.81 -4.97
N VAL A 102 13.08 3.86 -3.94
CA VAL A 102 11.81 3.13 -3.85
C VAL A 102 10.64 4.08 -4.00
N LEU A 103 9.73 3.77 -4.90
CA LEU A 103 8.40 4.37 -4.96
C LEU A 103 7.43 3.44 -4.20
N ASP A 104 6.70 3.97 -3.21
CA ASP A 104 5.55 3.32 -2.58
C ASP A 104 4.28 4.07 -3.00
N PHE A 105 3.57 3.53 -3.99
CA PHE A 105 2.41 4.16 -4.62
C PHE A 105 1.11 3.65 -4.01
N GLY A 106 0.28 4.59 -3.53
CA GLY A 106 -0.95 4.26 -2.79
C GLY A 106 -0.68 3.65 -1.42
N GLY A 107 0.46 3.97 -0.80
CA GLY A 107 0.98 3.28 0.38
C GLY A 107 0.15 3.41 1.67
N GLY A 108 -1.00 4.09 1.66
CA GLY A 108 -1.99 4.15 2.73
C GLY A 108 -1.44 4.58 4.08
N ILE A 109 -1.41 3.67 5.05
CA ILE A 109 -0.85 3.94 6.39
C ILE A 109 0.67 3.79 6.48
N GLY A 110 1.34 3.50 5.36
CA GLY A 110 2.80 3.49 5.22
C GLY A 110 3.51 2.27 5.81
N SER A 111 2.85 1.13 5.95
CA SER A 111 3.51 -0.08 6.48
C SER A 111 4.68 -0.50 5.60
N HIS A 112 4.51 -0.49 4.28
CA HIS A 112 5.55 -0.82 3.30
C HIS A 112 6.60 0.29 3.19
N ALA A 113 6.19 1.57 3.08
CA ALA A 113 7.11 2.71 3.02
C ALA A 113 8.08 2.76 4.21
N LEU A 114 7.55 2.62 5.43
CA LEU A 114 8.36 2.68 6.66
C LEU A 114 9.30 1.48 6.78
N SER A 115 8.82 0.27 6.43
CA SER A 115 9.65 -0.92 6.41
C SER A 115 10.74 -0.83 5.36
N ALA A 116 10.45 -0.35 4.14
CA ALA A 116 11.44 -0.11 3.09
C ALA A 116 12.48 0.92 3.51
N ALA A 117 12.05 2.06 4.08
CA ALA A 117 12.95 3.11 4.56
C ALA A 117 13.90 2.63 5.67
N ALA A 118 13.60 1.55 6.36
CA ALA A 118 14.46 0.94 7.37
C ALA A 118 15.50 -0.04 6.79
N LEU A 119 15.34 -0.48 5.53
CA LEU A 119 16.26 -1.43 4.89
C LEU A 119 17.60 -0.76 4.53
N PRO A 120 18.74 -1.39 4.79
CA PRO A 120 20.05 -0.84 4.45
C PRO A 120 20.25 -0.69 2.93
N GLU A 121 19.64 -1.55 2.12
CA GLU A 121 19.71 -1.56 0.66
C GLU A 121 18.88 -0.46 0.00
N VAL A 122 17.94 0.15 0.73
CA VAL A 122 17.10 1.25 0.25
C VAL A 122 17.80 2.58 0.50
N GLU A 123 17.89 3.42 -0.48
CA GLU A 123 18.49 4.74 -0.42
C GLU A 123 17.49 5.78 0.09
N HIS A 124 16.31 5.82 -0.53
CA HIS A 124 15.23 6.72 -0.17
C HIS A 124 13.88 6.18 -0.65
N VAL A 125 12.81 6.50 0.07
CA VAL A 125 11.43 6.14 -0.26
C VAL A 125 10.64 7.38 -0.63
N TRP A 126 10.01 7.36 -1.80
CA TRP A 126 8.97 8.31 -2.21
C TRP A 126 7.62 7.67 -1.95
N PHE A 127 6.98 8.10 -0.89
CA PHE A 127 5.63 7.67 -0.54
C PHE A 127 4.62 8.57 -1.27
N VAL A 128 3.75 7.98 -2.07
CA VAL A 128 2.72 8.67 -2.85
C VAL A 128 1.34 8.21 -2.41
N ASP A 129 0.48 9.13 -2.02
CA ASP A 129 -0.91 8.83 -1.66
C ASP A 129 -1.80 10.06 -1.88
N LEU A 130 -3.01 9.87 -2.42
CA LEU A 130 -3.97 10.96 -2.67
C LEU A 130 -4.52 11.54 -1.38
N ASN A 131 -4.74 10.71 -0.36
CA ASN A 131 -5.35 11.15 0.89
C ASN A 131 -4.39 12.02 1.72
N PRO A 132 -4.73 13.29 2.02
CA PRO A 132 -3.88 14.17 2.80
C PRO A 132 -3.63 13.68 4.23
N HIS A 133 -4.58 12.93 4.82
CA HIS A 133 -4.42 12.36 6.14
C HIS A 133 -3.44 11.18 6.15
N ASN A 134 -3.46 10.32 5.10
CA ASN A 134 -2.47 9.26 4.94
C ASN A 134 -1.07 9.86 4.87
N ARG A 135 -0.87 10.89 4.03
CA ARG A 135 0.41 11.59 3.91
C ARG A 135 0.89 12.18 5.24
N ALA A 136 0.02 12.91 5.94
CA ALA A 136 0.35 13.53 7.22
C ALA A 136 0.66 12.48 8.30
N PHE A 137 -0.11 11.38 8.33
CA PHE A 137 0.08 10.28 9.25
C PHE A 137 1.41 9.56 9.01
N VAL A 138 1.74 9.25 7.76
CA VAL A 138 3.01 8.60 7.41
C VAL A 138 4.20 9.50 7.72
N ALA A 139 4.12 10.80 7.45
CA ALA A 139 5.14 11.76 7.84
C ALA A 139 5.38 11.77 9.37
N GLN A 140 4.32 11.80 10.17
CA GLN A 140 4.41 11.73 11.64
C GLN A 140 5.00 10.38 12.10
N ARG A 141 4.62 9.26 11.49
CA ARG A 141 5.20 7.95 11.79
C ARG A 141 6.69 7.90 11.47
N ALA A 142 7.09 8.42 10.31
CA ALA A 142 8.49 8.48 9.90
C ALA A 142 9.33 9.31 10.89
N GLU A 143 8.80 10.44 11.37
CA GLU A 143 9.45 11.24 12.41
C GLU A 143 9.61 10.46 13.72
N ALA A 144 8.52 9.85 14.21
CA ALA A 144 8.53 9.07 15.44
C ALA A 144 9.49 7.87 15.40
N LEU A 145 9.74 7.32 14.21
CA LEU A 145 10.61 6.18 13.97
C LEU A 145 12.05 6.58 13.54
N GLY A 146 12.33 7.88 13.40
CA GLY A 146 13.64 8.38 12.99
C GLY A 146 13.97 8.18 11.52
N LEU A 147 12.96 8.06 10.65
CA LEU A 147 13.07 7.77 9.22
C LEU A 147 12.87 8.99 8.30
N SER A 148 12.63 10.19 8.85
CA SER A 148 12.30 11.39 8.05
C SER A 148 13.36 11.77 7.02
N SER A 149 14.62 11.39 7.22
CA SER A 149 15.68 11.64 6.23
C SER A 149 15.69 10.62 5.07
N ARG A 150 14.96 9.52 5.21
CA ARG A 150 14.93 8.41 4.26
C ARG A 150 13.57 8.21 3.58
N LEU A 151 12.60 9.08 3.88
CA LEU A 151 11.26 9.02 3.33
C LEU A 151 10.74 10.43 3.07
N SER A 152 10.20 10.65 1.88
CA SER A 152 9.46 11.86 1.51
C SER A 152 8.02 11.52 1.15
N VAL A 153 7.09 12.44 1.41
CA VAL A 153 5.67 12.23 1.16
C VAL A 153 5.19 13.13 0.03
N HIS A 154 4.43 12.56 -0.89
CA HIS A 154 4.00 13.19 -2.13
C HIS A 154 2.51 12.95 -2.36
N ARG A 155 1.82 13.87 -3.04
CA ARG A 155 0.42 13.72 -3.42
C ARG A 155 0.28 12.81 -4.65
N ASP A 156 1.17 13.01 -5.61
CA ASP A 156 1.14 12.36 -6.92
C ASP A 156 2.57 12.20 -7.46
N LEU A 157 2.72 11.48 -8.55
CA LEU A 157 4.00 11.21 -9.19
C LEU A 157 4.67 12.48 -9.75
N ASN A 158 3.89 13.48 -10.18
CA ASN A 158 4.45 14.74 -10.67
C ASN A 158 5.21 15.50 -9.57
N SER A 159 4.79 15.35 -8.32
CA SER A 159 5.44 15.98 -7.18
C SER A 159 6.73 15.30 -6.74
N CYS A 160 7.04 14.11 -7.28
CA CYS A 160 8.29 13.39 -7.01
C CYS A 160 9.51 13.97 -7.75
N GLY A 161 9.28 14.79 -8.78
CA GLY A 161 10.35 15.32 -9.63
C GLY A 161 10.80 14.32 -10.71
N ASP A 162 11.94 14.60 -11.35
CA ASP A 162 12.51 13.75 -12.40
C ASP A 162 13.38 12.64 -11.78
N VAL A 163 12.70 11.63 -11.22
CA VAL A 163 13.36 10.49 -10.55
C VAL A 163 13.05 9.20 -11.29
N ARG A 164 14.09 8.37 -11.45
CA ARG A 164 13.94 6.96 -11.84
C ARG A 164 14.04 6.09 -10.59
N PHE A 165 13.13 5.12 -10.48
CA PHE A 165 13.05 4.25 -9.33
C PHE A 165 13.70 2.89 -9.60
N ASP A 166 14.43 2.39 -8.62
CA ASP A 166 15.03 1.06 -8.67
C ASP A 166 14.02 0.00 -8.17
N THR A 167 13.02 0.45 -7.41
CA THR A 167 11.90 -0.39 -6.98
C THR A 167 10.60 0.41 -6.96
N VAL A 168 9.53 -0.17 -7.51
CA VAL A 168 8.15 0.31 -7.37
C VAL A 168 7.38 -0.68 -6.51
N VAL A 169 6.68 -0.20 -5.49
CA VAL A 169 5.76 -0.97 -4.65
C VAL A 169 4.37 -0.38 -4.85
N CYS A 170 3.41 -1.21 -5.28
CA CYS A 170 2.02 -0.83 -5.45
C CYS A 170 1.15 -2.05 -5.10
N LEU A 171 0.65 -2.08 -3.88
CA LEU A 171 -0.03 -3.22 -3.30
C LEU A 171 -1.43 -2.84 -2.84
N ASP A 172 -2.43 -3.60 -3.32
CA ASP A 172 -3.86 -3.42 -3.03
C ASP A 172 -4.35 -2.00 -3.42
N VAL A 173 -3.97 -1.55 -4.64
CA VAL A 173 -4.25 -0.21 -5.18
C VAL A 173 -4.80 -0.26 -6.60
N LEU A 174 -4.24 -1.12 -7.46
CA LEU A 174 -4.53 -1.11 -8.91
C LEU A 174 -6.01 -1.36 -9.22
N GLU A 175 -6.70 -2.14 -8.40
CA GLU A 175 -8.13 -2.42 -8.48
C GLU A 175 -9.02 -1.23 -8.14
N HIS A 176 -8.47 -0.19 -7.54
CA HIS A 176 -9.16 1.05 -7.18
C HIS A 176 -8.93 2.19 -8.18
N LEU A 177 -8.05 2.00 -9.17
CA LEU A 177 -7.68 3.03 -10.11
C LEU A 177 -8.64 3.09 -11.30
N PRO A 178 -9.01 4.29 -11.76
CA PRO A 178 -9.84 4.46 -12.97
C PRO A 178 -9.21 3.85 -14.22
N ASP A 179 -7.90 3.93 -14.37
CA ASP A 179 -7.13 3.33 -15.47
C ASP A 179 -5.84 2.68 -14.94
N PRO A 180 -5.91 1.44 -14.44
CA PRO A 180 -4.74 0.72 -13.96
C PRO A 180 -3.74 0.37 -15.08
N SER A 181 -4.18 0.35 -16.35
CA SER A 181 -3.30 0.13 -17.49
C SER A 181 -2.37 1.31 -17.72
N ALA A 182 -2.94 2.53 -17.71
CA ALA A 182 -2.14 3.76 -17.80
C ALA A 182 -1.14 3.88 -16.63
N GLN A 183 -1.55 3.45 -15.43
CA GLN A 183 -0.66 3.43 -14.27
C GLN A 183 0.50 2.45 -14.44
N LEU A 184 0.29 1.27 -15.04
CA LEU A 184 1.38 0.35 -15.38
C LEU A 184 2.35 0.95 -16.39
N GLU A 185 1.86 1.63 -17.43
CA GLU A 185 2.70 2.32 -18.40
C GLU A 185 3.55 3.42 -17.74
N GLU A 186 2.95 4.15 -16.79
CA GLU A 186 3.66 5.18 -16.02
C GLU A 186 4.75 4.56 -15.13
N PHE A 187 4.46 3.47 -14.41
CA PHE A 187 5.46 2.75 -13.63
C PHE A 187 6.61 2.24 -14.49
N HIS A 188 6.29 1.63 -15.65
CA HIS A 188 7.30 1.22 -16.62
C HIS A 188 8.19 2.40 -17.03
N GLY A 189 7.59 3.55 -17.35
CA GLY A 189 8.31 4.77 -17.70
C GLY A 189 9.19 5.34 -16.59
N LEU A 190 8.87 5.09 -15.32
CA LEU A 190 9.59 5.60 -14.14
C LEU A 190 10.65 4.63 -13.60
N LEU A 191 10.59 3.35 -13.92
CA LEU A 191 11.59 2.38 -13.50
C LEU A 191 12.95 2.63 -14.16
N SER A 192 14.03 2.35 -13.44
CA SER A 192 15.38 2.24 -13.97
C SER A 192 15.52 0.98 -14.84
N GLU A 193 16.60 0.85 -15.61
CA GLU A 193 16.80 -0.24 -16.59
C GLU A 193 16.71 -1.64 -15.93
N ASP A 194 17.23 -1.79 -14.70
CA ASP A 194 17.15 -3.02 -13.91
C ASP A 194 16.15 -2.88 -12.75
N GLY A 195 15.11 -2.06 -12.92
CA GLY A 195 14.15 -1.76 -11.89
C GLY A 195 13.16 -2.91 -11.66
N THR A 196 12.70 -3.07 -10.44
CA THR A 196 11.76 -4.12 -10.02
C THR A 196 10.43 -3.52 -9.57
N ALA A 197 9.31 -4.11 -9.99
CA ALA A 197 7.99 -3.73 -9.51
C ALA A 197 7.39 -4.85 -8.65
N LEU A 198 6.96 -4.49 -7.44
CA LEU A 198 6.19 -5.32 -6.53
C LEU A 198 4.73 -4.91 -6.66
N LEU A 199 3.95 -5.70 -7.39
CA LEU A 199 2.58 -5.37 -7.72
C LEU A 199 1.64 -6.48 -7.27
N ASN A 200 0.41 -6.09 -6.87
CA ASN A 200 -0.71 -7.00 -6.78
C ASN A 200 -1.98 -6.29 -7.23
N TRP A 201 -3.05 -7.03 -7.37
CA TRP A 201 -4.37 -6.53 -7.74
C TRP A 201 -5.45 -7.51 -7.32
N TYR A 202 -6.67 -7.00 -7.12
CA TYR A 202 -7.84 -7.81 -6.82
C TYR A 202 -9.08 -7.27 -7.54
N PHE A 203 -9.14 -7.46 -8.87
CA PHE A 203 -10.26 -7.01 -9.71
C PHE A 203 -11.50 -7.87 -9.50
N PHE A 204 -12.05 -7.80 -8.30
CA PHE A 204 -13.25 -8.54 -7.92
C PHE A 204 -14.00 -7.81 -6.81
N LYS A 205 -15.30 -7.59 -6.99
CA LYS A 205 -16.13 -6.89 -6.00
C LYS A 205 -16.64 -7.79 -4.86
N GLY A 206 -16.32 -9.08 -4.88
CA GLY A 206 -16.88 -10.05 -3.97
C GLY A 206 -18.19 -10.67 -4.52
N HIS A 207 -18.57 -11.85 -3.98
CA HIS A 207 -19.80 -12.53 -4.40
C HIS A 207 -21.07 -11.80 -3.94
N GLN A 208 -20.99 -10.99 -2.88
CA GLN A 208 -22.08 -10.21 -2.31
C GLN A 208 -21.78 -8.71 -2.30
N GLY A 209 -20.72 -8.26 -3.01
CA GLY A 209 -20.28 -6.88 -3.04
C GLY A 209 -19.49 -6.47 -1.81
N GLU A 210 -18.71 -7.39 -1.23
CA GLU A 210 -17.88 -7.17 -0.04
C GLU A 210 -16.79 -6.11 -0.27
N TYR A 211 -16.39 -5.94 -1.55
CA TYR A 211 -15.38 -4.97 -1.97
C TYR A 211 -15.99 -3.91 -2.92
N PRO A 212 -16.84 -3.02 -2.42
CA PRO A 212 -17.64 -2.11 -3.27
C PRO A 212 -16.79 -1.12 -4.07
N PHE A 213 -15.56 -0.85 -3.63
CA PHE A 213 -14.66 0.13 -4.25
C PHE A 213 -13.67 -0.48 -5.26
N HIS A 214 -13.73 -1.80 -5.51
CA HIS A 214 -12.94 -2.44 -6.55
C HIS A 214 -13.61 -2.29 -7.92
N PHE A 215 -12.81 -2.16 -8.97
CA PHE A 215 -13.28 -2.23 -10.34
C PHE A 215 -13.10 -3.64 -10.87
N ASP A 216 -14.13 -4.16 -11.55
CA ASP A 216 -14.16 -5.53 -12.10
C ASP A 216 -14.71 -5.57 -13.54
N ASP A 217 -14.70 -4.42 -14.24
CA ASP A 217 -15.11 -4.36 -15.63
C ASP A 217 -14.21 -5.25 -16.51
N PRO A 218 -14.77 -6.21 -17.28
CA PRO A 218 -13.96 -7.15 -18.05
C PRO A 218 -13.03 -6.51 -19.08
N ALA A 219 -13.43 -5.39 -19.69
CA ALA A 219 -12.60 -4.70 -20.67
C ALA A 219 -11.43 -3.95 -20.01
N LEU A 220 -11.65 -3.39 -18.82
CA LEU A 220 -10.60 -2.80 -17.99
C LEU A 220 -9.58 -3.87 -17.58
N VAL A 221 -10.06 -5.01 -17.08
CA VAL A 221 -9.21 -6.12 -16.62
C VAL A 221 -8.41 -6.72 -17.79
N GLU A 222 -9.06 -6.96 -18.95
CA GLU A 222 -8.35 -7.45 -20.15
C GLU A 222 -7.24 -6.49 -20.58
N ARG A 223 -7.53 -5.18 -20.63
CA ARG A 223 -6.52 -4.16 -20.99
C ARG A 223 -5.36 -4.15 -20.00
N PHE A 224 -5.65 -4.22 -18.71
CA PHE A 224 -4.64 -4.29 -17.66
C PHE A 224 -3.67 -5.44 -17.87
N PHE A 225 -4.17 -6.68 -18.05
CA PHE A 225 -3.30 -7.84 -18.25
C PHE A 225 -2.52 -7.77 -19.56
N ARG A 226 -3.09 -7.19 -20.62
CA ARG A 226 -2.38 -6.98 -21.87
C ARG A 226 -1.21 -6.00 -21.69
N THR A 227 -1.44 -4.88 -21.02
CA THR A 227 -0.38 -3.88 -20.71
C THR A 227 0.69 -4.49 -19.82
N LEU A 228 0.31 -5.24 -18.80
CA LEU A 228 1.24 -5.94 -17.91
C LEU A 228 2.20 -6.85 -18.70
N GLN A 229 1.65 -7.69 -19.57
CA GLN A 229 2.46 -8.62 -20.40
C GLN A 229 3.30 -7.92 -21.48
N GLN A 230 2.94 -6.70 -21.87
CA GLN A 230 3.71 -5.93 -22.85
C GLN A 230 4.97 -5.28 -22.24
N HIS A 231 4.92 -4.93 -20.98
CA HIS A 231 5.92 -4.07 -20.34
C HIS A 231 6.70 -4.76 -19.22
N PHE A 232 6.24 -5.89 -18.70
CA PHE A 232 6.84 -6.52 -17.53
C PHE A 232 7.11 -8.00 -17.77
N LEU A 233 8.23 -8.50 -17.25
CA LEU A 233 8.56 -9.91 -17.17
C LEU A 233 8.29 -10.41 -15.74
N GLU A 234 7.54 -11.49 -15.61
CA GLU A 234 7.28 -12.11 -14.32
C GLU A 234 8.51 -12.85 -13.80
N LEU A 235 9.06 -12.44 -12.66
CA LEU A 235 10.20 -13.09 -12.00
C LEU A 235 9.80 -14.21 -11.05
N ILE A 236 8.70 -14.00 -10.30
CA ILE A 236 8.22 -14.94 -9.28
C ILE A 236 6.72 -15.09 -9.42
N SER A 237 6.28 -16.31 -9.73
CA SER A 237 4.87 -16.64 -9.70
C SER A 237 4.39 -16.89 -8.25
N SER A 238 3.08 -16.81 -8.03
CA SER A 238 2.41 -17.09 -6.76
C SER A 238 2.70 -18.48 -6.17
N GLU A 239 3.31 -19.38 -6.91
CA GLU A 239 3.68 -20.72 -6.43
C GLU A 239 4.75 -20.68 -5.33
N PHE A 240 5.57 -19.63 -5.26
CA PHE A 240 6.59 -19.48 -4.20
C PHE A 240 6.05 -18.88 -2.90
N LEU A 241 4.80 -18.41 -2.89
CA LEU A 241 4.16 -17.82 -1.72
C LEU A 241 3.22 -18.79 -1.03
N GLN A 242 3.28 -20.07 -1.36
CA GLN A 242 2.35 -21.13 -1.02
C GLN A 242 2.58 -21.82 0.26
N PRO A 243 2.78 -21.57 1.44
CA PRO A 243 2.01 -22.31 2.45
C PRO A 243 0.84 -21.52 3.08
N ALA A 244 0.81 -20.18 2.95
CA ALA A 244 -0.20 -19.37 3.63
C ALA A 244 -1.50 -19.14 2.83
N PHE A 245 -1.54 -19.55 1.55
CA PHE A 245 -2.64 -19.17 0.65
C PHE A 245 -3.58 -20.32 0.25
N GLU A 246 -3.41 -21.55 0.75
CA GLU A 246 -4.34 -22.66 0.46
C GLU A 246 -5.77 -22.42 0.98
N GLU A 247 -5.94 -21.52 1.95
CA GLU A 247 -7.25 -21.16 2.49
C GLU A 247 -7.84 -19.85 1.93
N MET A 248 -7.07 -19.08 1.15
CA MET A 248 -7.55 -17.86 0.52
C MET A 248 -7.94 -18.13 -0.93
N THR A 249 -9.08 -17.59 -1.33
CA THR A 249 -9.73 -17.72 -2.65
C THR A 249 -8.75 -17.63 -3.83
N PRO A 250 -9.00 -18.35 -4.97
CA PRO A 250 -8.10 -18.49 -6.13
C PRO A 250 -7.71 -17.20 -6.87
N CYS A 251 -8.19 -16.04 -6.43
CA CYS A 251 -8.06 -14.75 -7.12
C CYS A 251 -6.84 -13.91 -6.73
N LEU A 252 -6.08 -14.28 -5.69
CA LEU A 252 -4.90 -13.53 -5.29
C LEU A 252 -3.66 -14.07 -5.98
N ARG A 253 -3.35 -13.57 -7.17
CA ARG A 253 -2.05 -13.79 -7.81
C ARG A 253 -1.15 -12.60 -7.51
N LYS A 254 -0.11 -12.83 -6.74
CA LYS A 254 0.98 -11.87 -6.54
C LYS A 254 2.05 -12.13 -7.57
N ILE A 255 2.49 -11.10 -8.23
CA ILE A 255 3.45 -11.21 -9.31
C ILE A 255 4.54 -10.18 -9.08
N LEU A 256 5.78 -10.63 -9.10
CA LEU A 256 6.96 -9.80 -9.14
C LEU A 256 7.40 -9.68 -10.60
N PHE A 257 7.67 -8.46 -11.05
CA PHE A 257 8.11 -8.20 -12.41
C PHE A 257 9.48 -7.54 -12.45
N GLU A 258 10.32 -7.99 -13.38
CA GLU A 258 11.61 -7.39 -13.73
C GLU A 258 11.58 -6.92 -15.18
N PHE A 259 12.42 -5.94 -15.52
CA PHE A 259 12.68 -5.45 -16.87
C PHE A 259 13.70 -6.28 -17.58
#